data_8031d12d86ac45efdc7a462ca6dd30a0
#
_entry.id   8031d12d86ac45efdc7a462ca6dd30a0
#
_cell.length_a   1.000
_cell.length_b   1.000
_cell.length_c   1.000
_cell.angle_alpha   90.00
_cell.angle_beta   90.00
_cell.angle_gamma   90.00
#
_symmetry.space_group_name_H-M   'P 1'
#
loop_
_entity.id
_entity.type
_entity.pdbx_description
1 polymer ?
#
loop_
_entity_poly.entity_id
_entity_poly.type
_entity_poly.pdbx_seq_one_letter_code
_entity_poly.pdbx_strand_id
1 'polypeptide(L)'
;MENNKEQVNHPDHYGGKNNEYEAIKVIDAWELGFSLGNTIKYISRAGKKGKNKELEDLLKAKWYLDHHIEQLEQKIKSESRD
;
A
#
# COMPACT_ATOMS: atom_id res chain seq x y z
N MET A 1 -3.95 -25.90 4.20
CA MET A 1 -3.79 -24.86 5.15
C MET A 1 -2.97 -23.70 4.63
N GLU A 2 -1.80 -23.97 4.17
CA GLU A 2 -0.98 -22.92 3.58
C GLU A 2 -1.52 -22.40 2.30
N ASN A 3 -2.27 -23.20 1.57
CA ASN A 3 -2.85 -22.76 0.33
C ASN A 3 -3.80 -21.59 0.50
N ASN A 4 -4.61 -21.63 1.56
CA ASN A 4 -5.53 -20.54 1.81
C ASN A 4 -4.80 -19.25 2.09
N LYS A 5 -3.72 -19.37 2.86
CA LYS A 5 -2.91 -18.22 3.18
C LYS A 5 -2.30 -17.60 1.94
N GLU A 6 -1.79 -18.44 1.06
CA GLU A 6 -1.19 -17.95 -0.16
C GLU A 6 -2.20 -17.26 -1.07
N GLN A 7 -3.40 -17.82 -1.14
CA GLN A 7 -4.43 -17.24 -1.97
C GLN A 7 -4.85 -15.86 -1.47
N VAL A 8 -4.87 -15.70 -0.15
CA VAL A 8 -5.25 -14.42 0.43
C VAL A 8 -4.15 -13.38 0.26
N ASN A 9 -2.90 -13.81 0.45
CA ASN A 9 -1.79 -12.88 0.52
C ASN A 9 -1.12 -12.58 -0.81
N HIS A 10 -1.41 -13.37 -1.84
CA HIS A 10 -0.69 -13.25 -3.12
C HIS A 10 -1.63 -13.19 -4.32
N PRO A 11 -2.54 -12.22 -4.36
CA PRO A 11 -3.41 -12.10 -5.54
C PRO A 11 -2.60 -11.65 -6.75
N ASP A 12 -3.04 -12.08 -7.91
CA ASP A 12 -2.29 -11.83 -9.14
C ASP A 12 -2.09 -10.35 -9.43
N HIS A 13 -3.08 -9.52 -9.12
CA HIS A 13 -2.96 -8.11 -9.46
C HIS A 13 -1.99 -7.36 -8.55
N TYR A 14 -1.39 -8.04 -7.58
CA TYR A 14 -0.33 -7.45 -6.76
C TYR A 14 1.04 -8.03 -7.10
N GLY A 15 1.15 -8.76 -8.21
CA GLY A 15 2.40 -9.32 -8.63
C GLY A 15 2.52 -10.83 -8.52
N GLY A 16 1.53 -11.48 -7.84
CA GLY A 16 1.54 -12.92 -7.69
C GLY A 16 2.50 -13.41 -6.62
N LYS A 17 2.31 -14.65 -6.20
CA LYS A 17 3.05 -15.17 -5.05
C LYS A 17 4.51 -15.49 -5.34
N ASN A 18 4.85 -15.66 -6.62
CA ASN A 18 6.23 -15.98 -6.99
C ASN A 18 7.05 -14.77 -7.41
N ASN A 19 6.47 -13.59 -7.35
CA ASN A 19 7.14 -12.37 -7.75
C ASN A 19 7.82 -11.74 -6.55
N GLU A 20 9.14 -11.55 -6.63
CA GLU A 20 9.88 -10.98 -5.51
C GLU A 20 9.50 -9.52 -5.26
N TYR A 21 8.88 -8.87 -6.22
CA TYR A 21 8.42 -7.49 -6.06
C TYR A 21 6.93 -7.39 -5.77
N GLU A 22 6.35 -8.49 -5.36
CA GLU A 22 4.95 -8.50 -4.93
C GLU A 22 4.74 -7.47 -3.81
N ALA A 23 3.61 -6.77 -3.88
CA ALA A 23 3.37 -5.64 -2.96
C ALA A 23 3.55 -6.03 -1.49
N ILE A 24 3.00 -7.18 -1.08
CA ILE A 24 3.09 -7.57 0.33
C ILE A 24 4.54 -7.77 0.76
N LYS A 25 5.37 -8.30 -0.12
CA LYS A 25 6.77 -8.50 0.20
C LYS A 25 7.51 -7.18 0.34
N VAL A 26 7.20 -6.23 -0.51
CA VAL A 26 7.81 -4.90 -0.43
C VAL A 26 7.38 -4.19 0.85
N ILE A 27 6.08 -4.25 1.15
CA ILE A 27 5.55 -3.61 2.35
C ILE A 27 6.22 -4.17 3.60
N ASP A 28 6.37 -5.49 3.66
CA ASP A 28 7.01 -6.13 4.79
C ASP A 28 8.50 -5.78 4.86
N ALA A 29 9.19 -5.87 3.72
CA ALA A 29 10.63 -5.62 3.69
C ALA A 29 10.97 -4.19 4.09
N TRP A 30 10.13 -3.24 3.71
CA TRP A 30 10.36 -1.84 4.03
C TRP A 30 9.74 -1.42 5.35
N GLU A 31 9.02 -2.32 6.02
CA GLU A 31 8.38 -2.06 7.31
C GLU A 31 7.48 -0.82 7.27
N LEU A 32 6.59 -0.78 6.30
CA LEU A 32 5.85 0.43 6.01
C LEU A 32 4.68 0.73 6.93
N GLY A 33 4.04 -0.23 7.50
CA GLY A 33 2.86 0.02 8.31
C GLY A 33 1.62 0.20 7.45
N PHE A 34 0.51 0.56 8.10
CA PHE A 34 -0.80 0.50 7.46
C PHE A 34 -0.96 1.51 6.33
N SER A 35 -0.75 2.79 6.61
CA SER A 35 -1.03 3.83 5.61
C SER A 35 -0.08 3.76 4.44
N LEU A 36 1.22 3.68 4.71
CA LEU A 36 2.20 3.58 3.63
C LEU A 36 2.08 2.26 2.89
N GLY A 37 1.73 1.19 3.61
CA GLY A 37 1.49 -0.09 2.97
C GLY A 37 0.34 -0.03 1.99
N ASN A 38 -0.77 0.62 2.37
CA ASN A 38 -1.88 0.78 1.45
C ASN A 38 -1.52 1.68 0.28
N THR A 39 -0.68 2.68 0.49
CA THR A 39 -0.20 3.51 -0.60
C THR A 39 0.50 2.64 -1.64
N ILE A 40 1.41 1.80 -1.20
CA ILE A 40 2.16 0.92 -2.11
C ILE A 40 1.23 -0.08 -2.78
N LYS A 41 0.29 -0.64 -2.01
CA LYS A 41 -0.65 -1.60 -2.56
C LYS A 41 -1.44 -1.01 -3.74
N TYR A 42 -1.98 0.17 -3.56
CA TYR A 42 -2.79 0.78 -4.61
C TYR A 42 -1.95 1.23 -5.80
N ILE A 43 -0.72 1.70 -5.55
CA ILE A 43 0.17 2.01 -6.66
C ILE A 43 0.49 0.75 -7.46
N SER A 44 0.73 -0.36 -6.78
CA SER A 44 1.14 -1.59 -7.48
C SER A 44 0.04 -2.14 -8.36
N ARG A 45 -1.23 -1.86 -8.04
CA ARG A 45 -2.33 -2.39 -8.82
C ARG A 45 -2.88 -1.40 -9.85
N ALA A 46 -2.44 -0.15 -9.79
CA ALA A 46 -3.00 0.89 -10.65
C ALA A 46 -2.81 0.51 -12.12
N GLY A 47 -3.91 0.53 -12.85
CA GLY A 47 -3.88 0.23 -14.28
C GLY A 47 -3.88 -1.25 -14.63
N LYS A 48 -3.85 -2.15 -13.65
CA LYS A 48 -3.76 -3.58 -13.92
C LYS A 48 -5.11 -4.29 -13.91
N LYS A 49 -6.13 -3.66 -13.34
CA LYS A 49 -7.47 -4.26 -13.31
C LYS A 49 -8.40 -3.71 -14.36
N GLY A 50 -7.98 -2.70 -15.09
CA GLY A 50 -8.81 -2.09 -16.11
C GLY A 50 -8.47 -0.63 -16.24
N LYS A 51 -8.72 -0.11 -17.44
CA LYS A 51 -8.34 1.28 -17.74
C LYS A 51 -9.03 2.29 -16.83
N ASN A 52 -10.28 2.01 -16.51
CA ASN A 52 -11.06 2.96 -15.71
C ASN A 52 -10.72 2.92 -14.24
N LYS A 53 -9.91 1.95 -13.82
CA LYS A 53 -9.57 1.79 -12.42
C LYS A 53 -8.23 2.39 -12.04
N GLU A 54 -7.45 2.79 -13.04
CA GLU A 54 -6.13 3.33 -12.73
C GLU A 54 -6.22 4.59 -11.90
N LEU A 55 -7.03 5.54 -12.34
CA LEU A 55 -7.17 6.80 -11.61
C LEU A 55 -7.74 6.54 -10.21
N GLU A 56 -8.74 5.66 -10.14
CA GLU A 56 -9.33 5.32 -8.85
C GLU A 56 -8.30 4.78 -7.88
N ASP A 57 -7.45 3.87 -8.33
CA ASP A 57 -6.40 3.31 -7.48
C ASP A 57 -5.38 4.38 -7.08
N LEU A 58 -5.02 5.26 -8.00
CA LEU A 58 -4.07 6.32 -7.67
C LEU A 58 -4.64 7.31 -6.67
N LEU A 59 -5.93 7.60 -6.77
CA LEU A 59 -6.57 8.47 -5.79
C LEU A 59 -6.63 7.82 -4.41
N LYS A 60 -6.80 6.51 -4.36
CA LYS A 60 -6.75 5.80 -3.09
C LYS A 60 -5.34 5.83 -2.51
N ALA A 61 -4.34 5.63 -3.35
CA ALA A 61 -2.95 5.72 -2.90
C ALA A 61 -2.66 7.10 -2.33
N LYS A 62 -3.15 8.13 -3.03
CA LYS A 62 -2.94 9.50 -2.58
C LYS A 62 -3.62 9.74 -1.23
N TRP A 63 -4.82 9.19 -1.04
CA TRP A 63 -5.53 9.37 0.21
C TRP A 63 -4.74 8.82 1.40
N TYR A 64 -4.19 7.62 1.24
CA TYR A 64 -3.42 7.01 2.32
C TYR A 64 -2.12 7.75 2.57
N LEU A 65 -1.47 8.22 1.52
CA LEU A 65 -0.24 9.00 1.67
C LEU A 65 -0.53 10.32 2.38
N ASP A 66 -1.57 11.03 1.95
CA ASP A 66 -1.95 12.29 2.59
C ASP A 66 -2.30 12.08 4.06
N HIS A 67 -3.00 10.99 4.35
CA HIS A 67 -3.37 10.69 5.73
C HIS A 67 -2.12 10.51 6.60
N HIS A 68 -1.14 9.80 6.09
CA HIS A 68 0.09 9.57 6.83
C HIS A 68 0.86 10.88 7.03
N ILE A 69 0.90 11.71 6.00
CA ILE A 69 1.57 13.00 6.09
C ILE A 69 0.91 13.87 7.16
N GLU A 70 -0.42 13.89 7.17
CA GLU A 70 -1.14 14.67 8.16
C GLU A 70 -0.83 14.22 9.59
N GLN A 71 -0.74 12.91 9.78
CA GLN A 71 -0.40 12.39 11.10
C GLN A 71 1.00 12.81 11.52
N LEU A 72 1.95 12.79 10.59
CA LEU A 72 3.30 13.25 10.88
C LEU A 72 3.34 14.74 11.19
N GLU A 73 2.59 15.52 10.43
CA GLU A 73 2.55 16.96 10.67
C GLU A 73 1.99 17.27 12.05
N GLN A 74 0.94 16.54 12.45
CA GLN A 74 0.36 16.71 13.77
C GLN A 74 1.37 16.35 14.86
N LYS A 75 2.10 15.29 14.66
CA LYS A 75 3.09 14.84 15.63
C LYS A 75 4.21 15.84 15.76
N ILE A 76 4.72 16.34 14.65
CA ILE A 76 5.80 17.32 14.65
C ILE A 76 5.33 18.60 15.33
N LYS A 77 4.12 19.04 15.01
CA LYS A 77 3.57 20.24 15.60
C LYS A 77 3.43 20.10 17.12
N SER A 78 2.96 18.95 17.56
CA SER A 78 2.78 18.67 18.97
C SER A 78 4.13 18.68 19.70
N GLU A 79 5.15 18.09 19.09
CA GLU A 79 6.47 18.03 19.71
C GLU A 79 7.14 19.39 19.76
N SER A 80 6.91 20.24 18.78
CA SER A 80 7.57 21.53 18.74
C SER A 80 6.93 22.54 19.69
N ARG A 81 5.85 22.19 20.34
CA ARG A 81 5.22 23.05 21.32
C ARG A 81 5.98 23.10 22.63
N ASP A 82 6.73 22.07 22.86
CA ASP A 82 7.51 22.03 24.08
C ASP A 82 8.77 22.87 23.94
#